data_eb27b311fe0aca0c32db1fa4c5db1ba5
#
_entry.id   eb27b311fe0aca0c32db1fa4c5db1ba5
#
_cell.length_a   1.000
_cell.length_b   1.000
_cell.length_c   1.000
_cell.angle_alpha   90.00
_cell.angle_beta   90.00
_cell.angle_gamma   90.00
#
_symmetry.space_group_name_H-M   'P 1'
#
loop_
_entity.id
_entity.type
_entity.pdbx_description
1 polymer ?
#
loop_
_entity_poly.entity_id
_entity_poly.type
_entity_poly.pdbx_seq_one_letter_code
_entity_poly.pdbx_strand_id
1 'polypeptide(L)'
;PPRRQLRPPPPPPPPPPLLRTPAAPPPPRAAPAGLAEWARLWSGVTDVDDLVPGLREGMDRRSTRYLLWRDGGEVLGCAAVVTCAAGASLEHIVTRADHRGEGIGTALTRYALALALAAGARRVVLTASPDGEGIYRRLGFDTVGHVERYA
;
A
#
# COMPACT_ATOMS: atom_id res chain seq x y z
N PRO A 1 -37.46 41.30 8.68
CA PRO A 1 -36.04 40.96 8.64
C PRO A 1 -35.69 40.21 7.34
N PRO A 2 -34.67 40.68 6.61
CA PRO A 2 -34.31 40.06 5.33
C PRO A 2 -33.75 38.66 5.56
N ARG A 3 -34.24 37.69 4.80
CA ARG A 3 -33.72 36.32 4.81
C ARG A 3 -32.30 36.34 4.25
N ARG A 4 -31.32 35.97 5.07
CA ARG A 4 -29.93 35.78 4.67
C ARG A 4 -29.88 34.63 3.64
N GLN A 5 -29.68 34.93 2.36
CA GLN A 5 -29.42 33.93 1.36
C GLN A 5 -28.05 33.31 1.68
N LEU A 6 -28.08 32.02 2.07
CA LEU A 6 -26.86 31.24 2.22
C LEU A 6 -26.22 31.06 0.82
N ARG A 7 -24.99 31.52 0.68
CA ARG A 7 -24.20 31.26 -0.51
C ARG A 7 -24.05 29.75 -0.71
N PRO A 8 -24.26 29.22 -1.92
CA PRO A 8 -24.00 27.83 -2.20
C PRO A 8 -22.53 27.49 -1.87
N PRO A 9 -22.25 26.26 -1.38
CA PRO A 9 -20.89 25.83 -1.13
C PRO A 9 -20.08 25.88 -2.44
N PRO A 10 -18.77 26.15 -2.36
CA PRO A 10 -17.91 26.13 -3.53
C PRO A 10 -17.91 24.73 -4.17
N PRO A 11 -17.74 24.63 -5.50
CA PRO A 11 -17.66 23.35 -6.17
C PRO A 11 -16.49 22.53 -5.61
N PRO A 12 -16.61 21.19 -5.56
CA PRO A 12 -15.53 20.32 -5.13
C PRO A 12 -14.29 20.55 -6.00
N PRO A 13 -13.08 20.45 -5.43
CA PRO A 13 -11.85 20.58 -6.21
C PRO A 13 -11.81 19.52 -7.33
N PRO A 14 -11.17 19.83 -8.47
CA PRO A 14 -11.03 18.89 -9.57
C PRO A 14 -10.29 17.62 -9.06
N PRO A 15 -10.62 16.44 -9.58
CA PRO A 15 -9.92 15.21 -9.21
C PRO A 15 -8.42 15.36 -9.52
N PRO A 16 -7.54 14.85 -8.63
CA PRO A 16 -6.10 14.90 -8.87
C PRO A 16 -5.75 14.22 -10.20
N PRO A 17 -4.68 14.69 -10.88
CA PRO A 17 -4.25 14.12 -12.14
C PRO A 17 -3.95 12.63 -11.96
N LEU A 18 -4.38 11.84 -12.94
CA LEU A 18 -4.13 10.39 -12.97
C LEU A 18 -2.61 10.14 -12.94
N LEU A 19 -2.14 9.37 -11.97
CA LEU A 19 -0.77 8.89 -11.89
C LEU A 19 -0.41 8.15 -13.19
N ARG A 20 0.25 8.83 -14.11
CA ARG A 20 0.89 8.23 -15.28
C ARG A 20 2.30 7.80 -14.89
N THR A 21 2.41 6.71 -14.14
CA THR A 21 3.70 6.07 -13.96
C THR A 21 3.83 5.00 -15.03
N PRO A 22 4.83 5.06 -15.93
CA PRO A 22 5.09 3.96 -16.82
C PRO A 22 5.34 2.71 -15.98
N ALA A 23 4.66 1.61 -16.29
CA ALA A 23 4.83 0.34 -15.62
C ALA A 23 6.29 -0.11 -15.83
N ALA A 24 7.12 0.10 -14.83
CA ALA A 24 8.42 -0.56 -14.80
C ALA A 24 8.16 -2.07 -14.65
N PRO A 25 8.87 -2.92 -15.39
CA PRO A 25 8.76 -4.36 -15.20
C PRO A 25 9.05 -4.70 -13.74
N PRO A 26 8.34 -5.67 -13.16
CA PRO A 26 8.56 -6.06 -11.78
C PRO A 26 10.03 -6.44 -11.59
N PRO A 27 10.67 -6.00 -10.52
CA PRO A 27 12.01 -6.44 -10.22
C PRO A 27 12.01 -7.97 -10.03
N PRO A 28 13.03 -8.69 -10.51
CA PRO A 28 13.05 -10.17 -10.50
C PRO A 28 12.98 -10.77 -9.09
N ARG A 29 13.14 -9.97 -8.04
CA ARG A 29 13.13 -10.38 -6.64
C ARG A 29 11.78 -10.19 -5.95
N ALA A 30 10.86 -9.44 -6.54
CA ALA A 30 9.50 -9.28 -6.02
C ALA A 30 8.58 -10.29 -6.71
N ALA A 31 7.83 -11.05 -5.92
CA ALA A 31 6.92 -12.08 -6.40
C ALA A 31 5.65 -12.16 -5.56
N PRO A 32 4.54 -12.62 -6.15
CA PRO A 32 3.36 -12.99 -5.39
C PRO A 32 3.67 -14.07 -4.35
N ALA A 33 2.98 -14.02 -3.21
CA ALA A 33 3.14 -14.96 -2.12
C ALA A 33 1.79 -15.34 -1.52
N GLY A 34 1.75 -16.47 -0.81
CA GLY A 34 0.60 -16.84 0.01
C GLY A 34 0.55 -16.03 1.31
N LEU A 35 -0.65 -15.91 1.89
CA LEU A 35 -0.87 -15.18 3.14
C LEU A 35 0.05 -15.68 4.27
N ALA A 36 0.18 -16.99 4.43
CA ALA A 36 0.97 -17.58 5.51
C ALA A 36 2.44 -17.16 5.47
N GLU A 37 3.05 -17.18 4.31
CA GLU A 37 4.45 -16.80 4.14
C GLU A 37 4.65 -15.30 4.32
N TRP A 38 3.75 -14.51 3.79
CA TRP A 38 3.76 -13.06 3.91
C TRP A 38 3.61 -12.61 5.37
N ALA A 39 2.68 -13.24 6.11
CA ALA A 39 2.38 -12.90 7.49
C ALA A 39 3.57 -13.15 8.42
N ARG A 40 4.39 -14.17 8.17
CA ARG A 40 5.61 -14.43 8.96
C ARG A 40 6.57 -13.26 8.97
N LEU A 41 6.74 -12.57 7.85
CA LEU A 41 7.58 -11.39 7.82
C LEU A 41 6.89 -10.17 8.44
N TRP A 42 5.63 -9.94 8.08
CA TRP A 42 4.91 -8.74 8.50
C TRP A 42 4.64 -8.69 10.00
N SER A 43 4.15 -9.77 10.57
CA SER A 43 3.72 -9.82 11.98
C SER A 43 4.79 -10.32 12.94
N GLY A 44 5.85 -10.94 12.42
CA GLY A 44 6.85 -11.63 13.22
C GLY A 44 6.35 -12.95 13.84
N VAL A 45 5.13 -13.39 13.51
CA VAL A 45 4.62 -14.70 13.95
C VAL A 45 5.06 -15.80 12.98
N THR A 46 5.28 -16.99 13.51
CA THR A 46 5.71 -18.15 12.71
C THR A 46 4.54 -18.89 12.08
N ASP A 47 3.35 -18.77 12.67
CA ASP A 47 2.11 -19.36 12.18
C ASP A 47 1.04 -18.28 12.02
N VAL A 48 0.29 -18.34 10.93
CA VAL A 48 -0.84 -17.40 10.69
C VAL A 48 -2.03 -17.68 11.60
N ASP A 49 -2.12 -18.88 12.16
CA ASP A 49 -3.16 -19.23 13.13
C ASP A 49 -2.95 -18.50 14.47
N ASP A 50 -1.72 -18.02 14.74
CA ASP A 50 -1.41 -17.15 15.88
C ASP A 50 -1.89 -15.70 15.68
N LEU A 51 -2.28 -15.32 14.46
CA LEU A 51 -2.91 -14.03 14.21
C LEU A 51 -4.31 -13.99 14.84
N VAL A 52 -4.66 -12.80 15.33
CA VAL A 52 -6.03 -12.58 15.83
C VAL A 52 -7.03 -13.06 14.77
N PRO A 53 -7.92 -14.01 15.10
CA PRO A 53 -8.78 -14.67 14.12
C PRO A 53 -9.54 -13.68 13.21
N GLY A 54 -10.07 -12.60 13.77
CA GLY A 54 -10.77 -11.57 13.00
C GLY A 54 -9.87 -10.83 12.01
N LEU A 55 -8.57 -10.65 12.32
CA LEU A 55 -7.61 -10.04 11.41
C LEU A 55 -7.33 -10.97 10.23
N ARG A 56 -7.06 -12.24 10.48
CA ARG A 56 -6.86 -13.26 9.46
C ARG A 56 -8.05 -13.34 8.51
N GLU A 57 -9.25 -13.47 9.06
CA GLU A 57 -10.48 -13.56 8.28
C GLU A 57 -10.72 -12.30 7.43
N GLY A 58 -10.44 -11.12 7.97
CA GLY A 58 -10.52 -9.86 7.23
C GLY A 58 -9.49 -9.77 6.10
N MET A 59 -8.30 -10.33 6.27
CA MET A 59 -7.26 -10.39 5.24
C MET A 59 -7.64 -11.36 4.12
N ASP A 60 -8.16 -12.54 4.46
CA ASP A 60 -8.54 -13.56 3.47
C ASP A 60 -9.76 -13.14 2.62
N ARG A 61 -10.69 -12.38 3.19
CA ARG A 61 -11.91 -11.93 2.48
C ARG A 61 -11.70 -10.78 1.51
N ARG A 62 -10.59 -10.08 1.60
CA ARG A 62 -10.30 -8.95 0.74
C ARG A 62 -9.68 -9.42 -0.56
N SER A 63 -9.92 -8.67 -1.63
CA SER A 63 -9.20 -8.83 -2.89
C SER A 63 -7.76 -8.34 -2.72
N THR A 64 -6.96 -9.16 -2.01
CA THR A 64 -5.60 -8.82 -1.59
C THR A 64 -4.59 -9.69 -2.32
N ARG A 65 -3.55 -9.04 -2.82
CA ARG A 65 -2.35 -9.70 -3.33
C ARG A 65 -1.20 -9.45 -2.39
N TYR A 66 -0.58 -10.53 -1.92
CA TYR A 66 0.56 -10.51 -1.02
C TYR A 66 1.85 -10.60 -1.83
N LEU A 67 2.83 -9.78 -1.51
CA LEU A 67 4.10 -9.65 -2.21
C LEU A 67 5.25 -9.87 -1.24
N LEU A 68 6.26 -10.59 -1.67
CA LEU A 68 7.51 -10.76 -0.95
C LEU A 68 8.68 -10.37 -1.83
N TRP A 69 9.67 -9.71 -1.22
CA TRP A 69 10.98 -9.49 -1.80
C TRP A 69 11.94 -10.56 -1.29
N ARG A 70 12.57 -11.31 -2.21
CA ARG A 70 13.50 -12.38 -1.88
C ARG A 70 14.89 -12.08 -2.43
N ASP A 71 15.90 -12.48 -1.66
CA ASP A 71 17.28 -12.51 -2.11
C ASP A 71 17.98 -13.73 -1.49
N GLY A 72 18.66 -14.54 -2.31
CA GLY A 72 19.37 -15.75 -1.86
C GLY A 72 18.49 -16.76 -1.08
N GLY A 73 17.18 -16.77 -1.28
CA GLY A 73 16.23 -17.61 -0.53
C GLY A 73 15.69 -16.97 0.74
N GLU A 74 16.25 -15.83 1.18
CA GLU A 74 15.75 -15.07 2.32
C GLU A 74 14.64 -14.09 1.90
N VAL A 75 13.70 -13.86 2.81
CA VAL A 75 12.64 -12.84 2.64
C VAL A 75 13.08 -11.58 3.36
N LEU A 76 13.29 -10.51 2.59
CA LEU A 76 13.84 -9.24 3.09
C LEU A 76 12.80 -8.12 3.17
N GLY A 77 11.64 -8.31 2.55
CA GLY A 77 10.58 -7.31 2.60
C GLY A 77 9.24 -7.87 2.14
N CYS A 78 8.18 -7.18 2.49
CA CYS A 78 6.83 -7.52 2.08
C CYS A 78 5.99 -6.28 1.74
N ALA A 79 4.91 -6.51 1.00
CA ALA A 79 3.87 -5.54 0.72
C ALA A 79 2.54 -6.25 0.48
N ALA A 80 1.44 -5.53 0.57
CA ALA A 80 0.13 -6.01 0.15
C ALA A 80 -0.56 -4.98 -0.74
N VAL A 81 -1.33 -5.47 -1.71
CA VAL A 81 -2.19 -4.66 -2.59
C VAL A 81 -3.62 -5.11 -2.38
N VAL A 82 -4.44 -4.23 -1.87
CA VAL A 82 -5.89 -4.45 -1.72
C VAL A 82 -6.61 -3.72 -2.83
N THR A 83 -7.42 -4.43 -3.62
CA THR A 83 -8.19 -3.83 -4.71
C THR A 83 -9.67 -3.82 -4.40
N CYS A 84 -10.36 -2.78 -4.85
CA CYS A 84 -11.81 -2.66 -4.79
C CYS A 84 -12.31 -1.85 -6.00
N ALA A 85 -13.63 -1.73 -6.14
CA ALA A 85 -14.23 -0.97 -7.23
C ALA A 85 -13.81 0.50 -7.29
N ALA A 86 -13.46 1.11 -6.15
CA ALA A 86 -13.04 2.51 -6.05
C ALA A 86 -11.55 2.73 -6.39
N GLY A 87 -10.73 1.68 -6.37
CA GLY A 87 -9.29 1.77 -6.60
C GLY A 87 -8.49 0.71 -5.87
N ALA A 88 -7.29 1.05 -5.44
CA ALA A 88 -6.43 0.15 -4.67
C ALA A 88 -5.79 0.86 -3.47
N SER A 89 -5.46 0.08 -2.45
CA SER A 89 -4.62 0.49 -1.33
C SER A 89 -3.34 -0.34 -1.33
N LEU A 90 -2.20 0.33 -1.11
CA LEU A 90 -0.93 -0.33 -0.83
C LEU A 90 -0.75 -0.37 0.68
N GLU A 91 -0.60 -1.56 1.22
CA GLU A 91 -0.58 -1.78 2.66
C GLU A 91 0.65 -2.58 3.09
N HIS A 92 1.06 -2.39 4.34
CA HIS A 92 2.07 -3.23 4.99
C HIS A 92 3.39 -3.33 4.20
N ILE A 93 3.86 -2.21 3.66
CA ILE A 93 5.16 -2.17 2.98
C ILE A 93 6.23 -2.12 4.06
N VAL A 94 6.92 -3.23 4.24
CA VAL A 94 7.93 -3.42 5.28
C VAL A 94 9.22 -3.94 4.65
N THR A 95 10.35 -3.39 5.09
CA THR A 95 11.68 -3.92 4.81
C THR A 95 12.32 -4.33 6.13
N ARG A 96 12.93 -5.50 6.15
CA ARG A 96 13.69 -6.00 7.30
C ARG A 96 14.69 -4.95 7.77
N ALA A 97 14.85 -4.77 9.07
CA ALA A 97 15.59 -3.65 9.66
C ALA A 97 17.06 -3.61 9.20
N ASP A 98 17.69 -4.79 9.07
CA ASP A 98 19.07 -4.96 8.65
C ASP A 98 19.32 -4.73 7.13
N HIS A 99 18.24 -4.60 6.34
CA HIS A 99 18.27 -4.36 4.89
C HIS A 99 17.61 -3.04 4.48
N ARG A 100 17.39 -2.14 5.43
CA ARG A 100 16.87 -0.79 5.14
C ARG A 100 17.92 0.03 4.41
N GLY A 101 17.46 0.96 3.57
CA GLY A 101 18.36 1.80 2.76
C GLY A 101 18.82 1.17 1.46
N GLU A 102 18.57 -0.11 1.21
CA GLU A 102 18.94 -0.85 -0.01
C GLU A 102 17.94 -0.69 -1.19
N GLY A 103 16.92 0.16 -1.03
CA GLY A 103 15.93 0.42 -2.08
C GLY A 103 14.79 -0.61 -2.17
N ILE A 104 14.75 -1.61 -1.29
CA ILE A 104 13.75 -2.69 -1.29
C ILE A 104 12.32 -2.12 -1.16
N GLY A 105 12.09 -1.22 -0.21
CA GLY A 105 10.78 -0.59 -0.03
C GLY A 105 10.31 0.19 -1.27
N THR A 106 11.23 0.89 -1.94
CA THR A 106 10.94 1.60 -3.20
C THR A 106 10.57 0.62 -4.30
N ALA A 107 11.31 -0.47 -4.44
CA ALA A 107 11.07 -1.48 -5.47
C ALA A 107 9.75 -2.24 -5.24
N LEU A 108 9.46 -2.62 -3.98
CA LEU A 108 8.17 -3.22 -3.60
C LEU A 108 7.01 -2.29 -3.89
N THR A 109 7.14 -1.00 -3.56
CA THR A 109 6.08 -0.01 -3.83
C THR A 109 5.82 0.13 -5.33
N ARG A 110 6.88 0.20 -6.15
CA ARG A 110 6.73 0.26 -7.62
C ARG A 110 6.03 -0.97 -8.17
N TYR A 111 6.40 -2.15 -7.68
CA TYR A 111 5.76 -3.39 -8.12
C TYR A 111 4.30 -3.47 -7.68
N ALA A 112 4.01 -3.13 -6.43
CA ALA A 112 2.64 -3.06 -5.92
C ALA A 112 1.77 -2.06 -6.71
N LEU A 113 2.33 -0.89 -7.04
CA LEU A 113 1.66 0.12 -7.86
C LEU A 113 1.36 -0.41 -9.26
N ALA A 114 2.33 -1.07 -9.91
CA ALA A 114 2.13 -1.67 -11.22
C ALA A 114 1.02 -2.73 -11.22
N LEU A 115 0.95 -3.57 -10.18
CA LEU A 115 -0.12 -4.56 -10.02
C LEU A 115 -1.49 -3.90 -9.81
N ALA A 116 -1.56 -2.83 -9.01
CA ALA A 116 -2.79 -2.09 -8.79
C ALA A 116 -3.32 -1.48 -10.11
N LEU A 117 -2.44 -0.86 -10.88
CA LEU A 117 -2.78 -0.27 -12.19
C LEU A 117 -3.19 -1.35 -13.20
N ALA A 118 -2.49 -2.48 -13.26
CA ALA A 118 -2.83 -3.61 -14.11
C ALA A 118 -4.19 -4.24 -13.76
N ALA A 119 -4.59 -4.15 -12.48
CA ALA A 119 -5.92 -4.55 -12.03
C ALA A 119 -7.03 -3.51 -12.33
N GLY A 120 -6.69 -2.41 -13.01
CA GLY A 120 -7.64 -1.37 -13.39
C GLY A 120 -7.84 -0.27 -12.35
N ALA A 121 -7.04 -0.21 -11.29
CA ALA A 121 -7.16 0.83 -10.29
C ALA A 121 -6.86 2.21 -10.90
N ARG A 122 -7.80 3.13 -10.78
CA ARG A 122 -7.66 4.53 -11.24
C ARG A 122 -7.13 5.45 -10.13
N ARG A 123 -7.20 5.00 -8.89
CA ARG A 123 -6.67 5.67 -7.71
C ARG A 123 -5.94 4.63 -6.87
N VAL A 124 -4.79 5.03 -6.36
CA VAL A 124 -4.01 4.21 -5.44
C VAL A 124 -3.69 5.06 -4.23
N VAL A 125 -3.99 4.54 -3.06
CA VAL A 125 -3.75 5.20 -1.77
C VAL A 125 -2.84 4.35 -0.89
N LEU A 126 -2.20 4.98 0.06
CA LEU A 126 -1.45 4.31 1.11
C LEU A 126 -1.41 5.20 2.36
N THR A 127 -1.12 4.61 3.50
CA THR A 127 -0.77 5.34 4.73
C THR A 127 0.74 5.24 4.94
N ALA A 128 1.41 6.39 4.92
CA ALA A 128 2.85 6.47 5.13
C ALA A 128 3.19 6.57 6.61
N SER A 129 4.23 5.86 7.05
CA SER A 129 4.94 6.22 8.28
C SER A 129 5.81 7.47 8.02
N PRO A 130 6.21 8.21 9.06
CA PRO A 130 7.13 9.35 8.88
C PRO A 130 8.40 8.98 8.09
N ASP A 131 8.98 7.81 8.37
CA ASP A 131 10.18 7.33 7.67
C ASP A 131 9.93 6.97 6.20
N GLY A 132 8.70 6.54 5.87
CA GLY A 132 8.31 6.11 4.52
C GLY A 132 7.86 7.25 3.60
N GLU A 133 7.44 8.38 4.16
CA GLU A 133 6.84 9.47 3.38
C GLU A 133 7.72 9.94 2.22
N GLY A 134 9.02 10.07 2.46
CA GLY A 134 9.97 10.50 1.43
C GLY A 134 10.06 9.54 0.24
N ILE A 135 9.86 8.24 0.44
CA ILE A 135 9.82 7.24 -0.64
C ILE A 135 8.61 7.50 -1.52
N TYR A 136 7.44 7.64 -0.91
CA TYR A 136 6.17 7.76 -1.64
C TYR A 136 6.08 9.08 -2.41
N ARG A 137 6.55 10.19 -1.83
CA ARG A 137 6.65 11.48 -2.55
C ARG A 137 7.53 11.38 -3.80
N ARG A 138 8.68 10.70 -3.73
CA ARG A 138 9.55 10.48 -4.90
C ARG A 138 8.91 9.58 -5.97
N LEU A 139 7.95 8.76 -5.58
CA LEU A 139 7.16 7.91 -6.49
C LEU A 139 5.92 8.60 -7.05
N GLY A 140 5.69 9.88 -6.71
CA GLY A 140 4.60 10.68 -7.24
C GLY A 140 3.30 10.61 -6.44
N PHE A 141 3.36 10.17 -5.18
CA PHE A 141 2.21 10.26 -4.27
C PHE A 141 2.12 11.65 -3.65
N ASP A 142 0.90 12.19 -3.61
CA ASP A 142 0.59 13.43 -2.94
C ASP A 142 -0.07 13.16 -1.58
N THR A 143 0.25 13.98 -0.58
CA THR A 143 -0.40 13.92 0.73
C THR A 143 -1.80 14.51 0.63
N VAL A 144 -2.82 13.71 0.92
CA VAL A 144 -4.22 14.11 0.89
C VAL A 144 -4.86 14.24 2.29
N GLY A 145 -4.15 13.85 3.33
CA GLY A 145 -4.60 13.90 4.71
C GLY A 145 -3.61 13.26 5.68
N HIS A 146 -3.95 13.35 6.96
CA HIS A 146 -3.20 12.72 8.04
C HIS A 146 -4.08 11.75 8.80
N VAL A 147 -3.49 10.63 9.26
CA VAL A 147 -4.15 9.63 10.09
C VAL A 147 -3.55 9.70 11.48
N GLU A 148 -4.38 9.99 12.47
CA GLU A 148 -3.98 9.91 13.87
C GLU A 148 -4.37 8.53 14.42
N ARG A 149 -3.45 7.91 15.15
CA ARG A 149 -3.70 6.65 15.86
C ARG A 149 -3.84 6.95 17.34
N TYR A 150 -4.98 6.63 17.89
CA TYR A 150 -5.23 6.71 19.32
C TYR A 150 -4.95 5.33 19.94
N ALA A 151 -4.20 5.35 21.03
CA ALA A 151 -3.90 4.14 21.81
C ALA A 151 -5.09 3.81 22.74
#